data_31d1b06cea9d700496babe3249c67879
#
_entry.id   31d1b06cea9d700496babe3249c67879
#
_cell.length_a   1.000
_cell.length_b   1.000
_cell.length_c   1.000
_cell.angle_alpha   90.00
_cell.angle_beta   90.00
_cell.angle_gamma   90.00
#
_symmetry.space_group_name_H-M   'P 1'
#
loop_
_entity.id
_entity.type
_entity.pdbx_description
1 polymer ?
#
loop_
_entity_poly.entity_id
_entity_poly.type
_entity_poly.pdbx_seq_one_letter_code
_entity_poly.pdbx_strand_id
1 'polypeptide(L)'
;MMKQMMAVLALAGALLTACNNHESNNQKQQNMSETLNLTQTWDKTFPQSAKVDHRKVTFHNRYGITLAADMYTPKNASGKLPALAVSGPFGAVKEQSSGLYAQHMAERGFLTIAFDPSYTGESSGEPRRTASPDINTEDFLAAVDFLSVQDNVDAERIGIIGICGFGGMAVNAAALDPRIKATVASTMYDMSKVNVEGYFKSEDTPEQRMEKRKALAAQRTEDYKNGSYKRAGGVVDPLPDDAPWFVKDYHAYYKTKRGYHERSGNSNDGWNVTGCQSFMNQPLLCWAHEIESPVLLVHGEKAHSRYFSEYAFERMTGVHVEGESKKVGNKQLLIIPGASHVDLYDDVAGVIPYDTLEQFFKENLK
;
A
#
# COMPACT_ATOMS: atom_id res chain seq x y z
N MET A 1 -37.00 39.40 9.60
CA MET A 1 -36.38 38.07 9.74
C MET A 1 -35.07 37.97 8.96
N MET A 2 -34.17 38.93 9.07
CA MET A 2 -32.91 38.98 8.28
C MET A 2 -31.73 39.54 9.10
N LYS A 3 -31.77 39.35 10.42
CA LYS A 3 -30.69 39.78 11.35
C LYS A 3 -30.16 38.69 12.29
N GLN A 4 -30.55 37.41 12.12
CA GLN A 4 -30.07 36.30 12.94
C GLN A 4 -29.23 35.24 12.21
N MET A 5 -28.87 35.47 10.93
CA MET A 5 -28.04 34.53 10.16
C MET A 5 -26.56 34.96 10.00
N MET A 6 -26.11 35.99 10.69
CA MET A 6 -24.72 36.47 10.62
C MET A 6 -23.85 36.17 11.85
N ALA A 7 -24.33 35.37 12.80
CA ALA A 7 -23.56 35.09 14.03
C ALA A 7 -22.84 33.72 14.05
N VAL A 8 -22.95 32.89 13.03
CA VAL A 8 -22.32 31.54 13.01
C VAL A 8 -21.06 31.46 12.14
N LEU A 9 -20.77 32.49 11.33
CA LEU A 9 -19.54 32.48 10.47
C LEU A 9 -18.33 33.21 11.10
N ALA A 10 -18.41 33.68 12.33
CA ALA A 10 -17.31 34.42 12.97
C ALA A 10 -16.39 33.55 13.87
N LEU A 11 -16.66 32.25 14.03
CA LEU A 11 -15.81 31.37 14.85
C LEU A 11 -14.78 30.54 14.05
N ALA A 12 -14.83 30.53 12.75
CA ALA A 12 -13.82 29.82 11.91
C ALA A 12 -12.63 30.70 11.49
N GLY A 13 -12.68 32.02 11.72
CA GLY A 13 -11.64 32.95 11.30
C GLY A 13 -10.62 33.34 12.37
N ALA A 14 -10.78 32.91 13.61
CA ALA A 14 -9.94 33.36 14.74
C ALA A 14 -8.78 32.42 15.11
N LEU A 15 -8.52 31.36 14.34
CA LEU A 15 -7.44 30.40 14.59
C LEU A 15 -6.20 30.56 13.71
N LEU A 16 -6.13 31.63 12.90
CA LEU A 16 -4.99 31.83 11.95
C LEU A 16 -4.09 33.03 12.28
N THR A 17 -4.26 33.72 13.43
CA THR A 17 -3.42 34.88 13.74
C THR A 17 -2.86 34.88 15.16
N ALA A 18 -2.30 33.78 15.61
CA ALA A 18 -1.55 33.72 16.88
C ALA A 18 -0.27 32.89 16.76
N CYS A 19 0.63 33.28 15.86
CA CYS A 19 2.01 32.81 15.88
C CYS A 19 2.94 33.89 15.35
N ASN A 20 3.16 34.92 16.17
CA ASN A 20 4.37 35.75 16.08
C ASN A 20 4.67 36.30 17.47
N ASN A 21 5.34 35.48 18.29
CA ASN A 21 6.23 35.96 19.33
C ASN A 21 7.44 35.02 19.34
N HIS A 22 8.55 35.53 18.85
CA HIS A 22 9.85 34.97 18.99
C HIS A 22 10.18 34.88 20.50
N GLU A 23 10.10 33.72 21.06
CA GLU A 23 10.96 33.29 22.17
C GLU A 23 11.62 32.00 21.71
N SER A 24 12.95 32.08 21.61
CA SER A 24 13.86 30.97 21.32
C SER A 24 13.83 29.96 22.45
N ASN A 25 12.85 29.06 22.43
CA ASN A 25 12.93 27.82 23.17
C ASN A 25 13.46 26.75 22.21
N ASN A 26 14.76 26.48 22.31
CA ASN A 26 15.41 25.25 21.89
C ASN A 26 14.84 24.08 22.69
N GLN A 27 13.57 23.75 22.50
CA GLN A 27 13.09 22.41 22.74
C GLN A 27 13.62 21.59 21.56
N LYS A 28 14.78 20.95 21.75
CA LYS A 28 15.15 19.76 21.02
C LYS A 28 13.90 18.88 21.02
N GLN A 29 13.20 18.81 19.89
CA GLN A 29 12.38 17.66 19.60
C GLN A 29 13.31 16.46 19.81
N GLN A 30 13.14 15.78 20.93
CA GLN A 30 13.68 14.45 21.10
C GLN A 30 13.02 13.66 19.99
N ASN A 31 13.75 13.46 18.89
CA ASN A 31 13.44 12.44 17.93
C ASN A 31 13.41 11.13 18.72
N MET A 32 12.22 10.72 19.18
CA MET A 32 11.99 9.37 19.67
C MET A 32 11.94 8.45 18.45
N SER A 33 13.06 8.40 17.70
CA SER A 33 13.22 7.39 16.67
C SER A 33 13.48 6.07 17.39
N GLU A 34 12.49 5.19 17.38
CA GLU A 34 12.71 3.81 17.76
C GLU A 34 13.82 3.26 16.86
N THR A 35 14.93 2.84 17.46
CA THR A 35 16.04 2.25 16.71
C THR A 35 15.63 0.83 16.31
N LEU A 36 15.33 0.64 15.02
CA LEU A 36 14.96 -0.66 14.50
C LEU A 36 16.19 -1.56 14.32
N ASN A 37 16.03 -2.83 14.66
CA ASN A 37 17.04 -3.84 14.37
C ASN A 37 16.83 -4.41 12.97
N LEU A 38 17.49 -3.82 11.97
CA LEU A 38 17.32 -4.18 10.57
C LEU A 38 18.29 -5.31 10.16
N THR A 39 17.78 -6.31 9.47
CA THR A 39 18.55 -7.41 8.89
C THR A 39 19.50 -6.89 7.81
N GLN A 40 20.80 -7.12 7.96
CA GLN A 40 21.80 -6.60 7.02
C GLN A 40 22.15 -7.57 5.88
N THR A 41 21.82 -8.86 6.01
CA THR A 41 22.03 -9.86 4.98
C THR A 41 20.95 -9.76 3.90
N TRP A 42 21.25 -10.24 2.68
CA TRP A 42 20.26 -10.36 1.63
C TRP A 42 19.32 -11.55 1.91
N ASP A 43 18.16 -11.25 2.45
CA ASP A 43 17.15 -12.22 2.85
C ASP A 43 15.87 -12.17 1.99
N LYS A 44 16.00 -11.62 0.79
CA LYS A 44 14.88 -11.42 -0.14
C LYS A 44 14.55 -12.67 -0.94
N THR A 45 13.30 -12.79 -1.36
CA THR A 45 12.82 -13.92 -2.18
C THR A 45 13.25 -13.87 -3.64
N PHE A 46 14.05 -12.86 -3.99
CA PHE A 46 14.58 -12.65 -5.34
C PHE A 46 16.09 -12.36 -5.30
N PRO A 47 16.82 -12.60 -6.40
CA PRO A 47 18.28 -12.37 -6.44
C PRO A 47 18.61 -10.87 -6.43
N GLN A 48 19.76 -10.53 -5.83
CA GLN A 48 20.29 -9.18 -5.86
C GLN A 48 20.78 -8.80 -7.24
N SER A 49 20.38 -7.64 -7.74
CA SER A 49 20.84 -7.12 -9.01
C SER A 49 22.23 -6.48 -8.89
N ALA A 50 23.09 -6.78 -9.88
CA ALA A 50 24.39 -6.12 -10.01
C ALA A 50 24.29 -4.68 -10.57
N LYS A 51 23.14 -4.25 -11.08
CA LYS A 51 22.93 -2.95 -11.73
C LYS A 51 22.55 -1.82 -10.76
N VAL A 52 22.23 -2.17 -9.53
CA VAL A 52 21.76 -1.20 -8.53
C VAL A 52 22.59 -1.29 -7.23
N ASP A 53 22.69 -0.18 -6.53
CA ASP A 53 23.16 -0.15 -5.15
C ASP A 53 21.95 -0.28 -4.23
N HIS A 54 22.12 -1.03 -3.14
CA HIS A 54 21.09 -1.30 -2.16
C HIS A 54 21.54 -0.89 -0.76
N ARG A 55 20.65 -0.25 0.00
CA ARG A 55 20.83 0.01 1.43
C ARG A 55 19.49 0.04 2.15
N LYS A 56 19.49 -0.31 3.42
CA LYS A 56 18.31 -0.11 4.28
C LYS A 56 18.23 1.32 4.77
N VAL A 57 17.03 1.85 4.86
CA VAL A 57 16.71 3.19 5.36
C VAL A 57 15.51 3.14 6.29
N THR A 58 15.36 4.16 7.12
CA THR A 58 14.18 4.34 7.98
C THR A 58 13.66 5.75 7.84
N PHE A 59 12.35 5.91 8.01
CA PHE A 59 11.67 7.20 8.06
C PHE A 59 10.44 7.10 8.96
N HIS A 60 9.80 8.23 9.27
CA HIS A 60 8.66 8.26 10.19
C HIS A 60 7.41 8.74 9.47
N ASN A 61 6.28 8.12 9.80
CA ASN A 61 5.00 8.70 9.45
C ASN A 61 4.55 9.73 10.52
N ARG A 62 3.51 10.51 10.23
CA ARG A 62 3.01 11.54 11.16
C ARG A 62 2.45 10.99 12.49
N TYR A 63 2.24 9.68 12.59
CA TYR A 63 1.84 9.01 13.82
C TYR A 63 3.04 8.58 14.70
N GLY A 64 4.26 8.90 14.26
CA GLY A 64 5.50 8.56 14.98
C GLY A 64 5.93 7.11 14.81
N ILE A 65 5.31 6.36 13.90
CA ILE A 65 5.72 4.99 13.57
C ILE A 65 6.95 5.05 12.67
N THR A 66 8.01 4.33 13.02
CA THR A 66 9.22 4.21 12.22
C THR A 66 9.03 3.13 11.16
N LEU A 67 9.13 3.51 9.90
CA LEU A 67 9.03 2.60 8.76
C LEU A 67 10.43 2.16 8.32
N ALA A 68 10.58 0.86 8.05
CA ALA A 68 11.78 0.25 7.50
C ALA A 68 11.62 0.07 5.98
N ALA A 69 12.63 0.47 5.22
CA ALA A 69 12.62 0.32 3.78
C ALA A 69 13.97 -0.14 3.22
N ASP A 70 13.90 -0.80 2.07
CA ASP A 70 15.03 -1.07 1.19
C ASP A 70 15.07 0.01 0.09
N MET A 71 16.18 0.76 0.03
CA MET A 71 16.41 1.74 -1.03
C MET A 71 17.31 1.15 -2.10
N TYR A 72 16.91 1.29 -3.35
CA TYR A 72 17.66 0.89 -4.53
C TYR A 72 17.97 2.11 -5.39
N THR A 73 19.25 2.28 -5.72
CA THR A 73 19.72 3.40 -6.56
C THR A 73 20.42 2.83 -7.79
N PRO A 74 20.11 3.30 -9.01
CA PRO A 74 20.82 2.88 -10.21
C PRO A 74 22.32 3.14 -10.08
N LYS A 75 23.17 2.16 -10.38
CA LYS A 75 24.61 2.40 -10.43
C LYS A 75 24.95 3.39 -11.55
N ASN A 76 25.93 4.23 -11.28
CA ASN A 76 26.37 5.28 -12.21
C ASN A 76 25.31 6.35 -12.57
N ALA A 77 24.26 6.45 -11.78
CA ALA A 77 23.31 7.55 -11.93
C ALA A 77 23.98 8.89 -11.59
N SER A 78 23.61 9.94 -12.30
CA SER A 78 24.11 11.29 -12.09
C SER A 78 22.94 12.28 -11.98
N GLY A 79 23.11 13.32 -11.19
CA GLY A 79 22.07 14.33 -10.96
C GLY A 79 20.90 13.81 -10.11
N LYS A 80 19.80 14.57 -10.13
CA LYS A 80 18.58 14.20 -9.42
C LYS A 80 17.73 13.24 -10.24
N LEU A 81 17.28 12.16 -9.60
CA LEU A 81 16.50 11.09 -10.21
C LEU A 81 15.01 11.25 -9.93
N PRO A 82 14.13 10.78 -10.83
CA PRO A 82 12.75 10.50 -10.47
C PRO A 82 12.73 9.36 -9.45
N ALA A 83 11.79 9.40 -8.50
CA ALA A 83 11.75 8.42 -7.44
C ALA A 83 10.40 7.70 -7.31
N LEU A 84 10.43 6.45 -6.81
CA LEU A 84 9.24 5.63 -6.63
C LEU A 84 9.21 5.03 -5.22
N ALA A 85 8.07 5.16 -4.53
CA ALA A 85 7.80 4.40 -3.30
C ALA A 85 6.92 3.19 -3.62
N VAL A 86 7.30 2.01 -3.13
CA VAL A 86 6.65 0.73 -3.45
C VAL A 86 6.26 0.02 -2.16
N SER A 87 5.02 -0.50 -2.07
CA SER A 87 4.57 -1.33 -0.95
C SER A 87 3.53 -2.37 -1.32
N GLY A 88 3.37 -3.37 -0.46
CA GLY A 88 2.47 -4.52 -0.62
C GLY A 88 3.19 -5.77 -1.16
N PRO A 89 2.48 -6.87 -1.30
CA PRO A 89 1.06 -7.11 -1.02
C PRO A 89 0.67 -6.95 0.47
N PHE A 90 -0.64 -6.86 0.72
CA PHE A 90 -1.17 -6.82 2.08
C PHE A 90 -0.82 -8.12 2.82
N GLY A 91 -0.12 -8.00 3.96
CA GLY A 91 0.39 -9.15 4.72
C GLY A 91 1.73 -9.71 4.24
N ALA A 92 2.29 -9.14 3.16
CA ALA A 92 3.67 -9.40 2.73
C ALA A 92 4.66 -8.45 3.41
N VAL A 93 5.92 -8.58 3.09
CA VAL A 93 7.02 -7.71 3.52
C VAL A 93 7.84 -7.24 2.31
N LYS A 94 8.63 -6.19 2.51
CA LYS A 94 9.46 -5.57 1.45
C LYS A 94 10.49 -6.51 0.82
N GLU A 95 10.80 -7.61 1.47
CA GLU A 95 11.68 -8.66 0.98
C GLU A 95 11.04 -9.57 -0.09
N GLN A 96 9.73 -9.36 -0.36
CA GLN A 96 8.95 -10.11 -1.35
C GLN A 96 8.65 -9.23 -2.57
N SER A 97 7.42 -9.23 -3.07
CA SER A 97 6.99 -8.58 -4.31
C SER A 97 7.37 -7.10 -4.41
N SER A 98 7.15 -6.29 -3.37
CA SER A 98 7.45 -4.85 -3.44
C SER A 98 8.94 -4.56 -3.64
N GLY A 99 9.82 -5.32 -3.01
CA GLY A 99 11.26 -5.20 -3.22
C GLY A 99 11.68 -5.60 -4.64
N LEU A 100 11.06 -6.64 -5.20
CA LEU A 100 11.29 -7.05 -6.58
C LEU A 100 10.92 -5.92 -7.56
N TYR A 101 9.71 -5.37 -7.44
CA TYR A 101 9.28 -4.22 -8.26
C TYR A 101 10.22 -3.02 -8.09
N ALA A 102 10.61 -2.69 -6.87
CA ALA A 102 11.53 -1.59 -6.59
C ALA A 102 12.88 -1.81 -7.26
N GLN A 103 13.46 -3.02 -7.15
CA GLN A 103 14.73 -3.35 -7.79
C GLN A 103 14.65 -3.24 -9.33
N HIS A 104 13.61 -3.79 -9.96
CA HIS A 104 13.43 -3.72 -11.41
C HIS A 104 13.23 -2.30 -11.93
N MET A 105 12.50 -1.46 -11.17
CA MET A 105 12.33 -0.06 -11.54
C MET A 105 13.62 0.74 -11.34
N ALA A 106 14.43 0.38 -10.33
CA ALA A 106 15.75 0.99 -10.15
C ALA A 106 16.71 0.64 -11.30
N GLU A 107 16.68 -0.60 -11.81
CA GLU A 107 17.44 -0.98 -13.01
C GLU A 107 17.07 -0.16 -14.25
N ARG A 108 15.90 0.45 -14.26
CA ARG A 108 15.33 1.28 -15.34
C ARG A 108 15.51 2.78 -15.15
N GLY A 109 16.26 3.17 -14.11
CA GLY A 109 16.71 4.55 -13.91
C GLY A 109 15.95 5.37 -12.86
N PHE A 110 15.13 4.76 -12.03
CA PHE A 110 14.45 5.40 -10.90
C PHE A 110 15.23 5.16 -9.60
N LEU A 111 15.26 6.14 -8.69
CA LEU A 111 15.56 5.83 -7.30
C LEU A 111 14.31 5.23 -6.67
N THR A 112 14.41 4.08 -6.01
CA THR A 112 13.22 3.43 -5.47
C THR A 112 13.38 3.07 -4.01
N ILE A 113 12.28 3.06 -3.27
CA ILE A 113 12.20 2.45 -1.95
C ILE A 113 11.08 1.41 -1.93
N ALA A 114 11.35 0.24 -1.34
CA ALA A 114 10.32 -0.72 -0.94
C ALA A 114 10.21 -0.69 0.57
N PHE A 115 9.03 -0.40 1.13
CA PHE A 115 8.86 -0.26 2.57
C PHE A 115 7.89 -1.28 3.16
N ASP A 116 8.18 -1.72 4.39
CA ASP A 116 7.22 -2.42 5.21
C ASP A 116 6.21 -1.42 5.76
N PRO A 117 4.91 -1.69 5.66
CA PRO A 117 3.91 -0.82 6.28
C PRO A 117 4.00 -0.82 7.80
N SER A 118 3.43 0.20 8.42
CA SER A 118 3.21 0.25 9.88
C SER A 118 2.70 -1.08 10.42
N TYR A 119 3.18 -1.50 11.58
CA TYR A 119 2.82 -2.73 12.32
C TYR A 119 3.30 -4.05 11.70
N THR A 120 4.03 -4.03 10.59
CA THR A 120 4.46 -5.24 9.88
C THR A 120 5.95 -5.25 9.56
N GLY A 121 6.48 -6.43 9.23
CA GLY A 121 7.87 -6.59 8.84
C GLY A 121 8.86 -6.05 9.87
N GLU A 122 9.83 -5.28 9.39
CA GLU A 122 10.82 -4.57 10.22
C GLU A 122 10.35 -3.17 10.66
N SER A 123 9.22 -2.65 10.16
CA SER A 123 8.63 -1.39 10.63
C SER A 123 8.08 -1.54 12.04
N SER A 124 8.07 -0.43 12.79
CA SER A 124 7.54 -0.40 14.17
C SER A 124 6.00 -0.31 14.22
N GLY A 125 5.50 -0.06 15.39
CA GLY A 125 4.08 0.07 15.69
C GLY A 125 3.50 -1.13 16.44
N GLU A 126 2.64 -0.84 17.42
CA GLU A 126 1.96 -1.84 18.24
C GLU A 126 0.44 -1.56 18.26
N PRO A 127 -0.37 -2.61 18.34
CA PRO A 127 -0.02 -4.02 18.32
C PRO A 127 0.42 -4.48 16.92
N ARG A 128 1.43 -5.37 16.88
CA ARG A 128 1.89 -5.98 15.61
C ARG A 128 0.73 -6.67 14.89
N ARG A 129 0.81 -6.73 13.53
CA ARG A 129 -0.22 -7.39 12.70
C ARG A 129 -1.59 -6.71 12.77
N THR A 130 -1.56 -5.39 12.80
CA THR A 130 -2.73 -4.52 12.65
C THR A 130 -2.60 -3.73 11.34
N ALA A 131 -3.72 -3.39 10.73
CA ALA A 131 -3.77 -2.55 9.54
C ALA A 131 -4.87 -1.50 9.68
N SER A 132 -4.64 -0.33 9.13
CA SER A 132 -5.60 0.76 9.13
C SER A 132 -5.62 1.45 7.77
N PRO A 133 -6.80 1.74 7.19
CA PRO A 133 -6.88 2.48 5.93
C PRO A 133 -6.23 3.86 6.03
N ASP A 134 -6.33 4.53 7.16
CA ASP A 134 -5.72 5.83 7.43
C ASP A 134 -4.19 5.72 7.55
N ILE A 135 -3.71 4.90 8.49
CA ILE A 135 -2.27 4.80 8.78
C ILE A 135 -1.50 4.19 7.59
N ASN A 136 -2.03 3.17 6.93
CA ASN A 136 -1.32 2.56 5.80
C ASN A 136 -1.40 3.41 4.52
N THR A 137 -2.38 4.29 4.37
CA THR A 137 -2.35 5.33 3.35
C THR A 137 -1.29 6.38 3.69
N GLU A 138 -1.22 6.81 4.96
CA GLU A 138 -0.20 7.74 5.46
C GLU A 138 1.23 7.21 5.26
N ASP A 139 1.45 5.90 5.34
CA ASP A 139 2.77 5.30 5.09
C ASP A 139 3.30 5.63 3.69
N PHE A 140 2.43 5.75 2.67
CA PHE A 140 2.83 6.26 1.35
C PHE A 140 3.16 7.76 1.37
N LEU A 141 2.40 8.57 2.10
CA LEU A 141 2.66 10.01 2.21
C LEU A 141 4.00 10.25 2.91
N ALA A 142 4.28 9.51 3.98
CA ALA A 142 5.56 9.55 4.68
C ALA A 142 6.74 9.09 3.79
N ALA A 143 6.51 8.12 2.91
CA ALA A 143 7.51 7.71 1.92
C ALA A 143 7.78 8.85 0.90
N VAL A 144 6.76 9.61 0.50
CA VAL A 144 6.91 10.81 -0.34
C VAL A 144 7.68 11.90 0.40
N ASP A 145 7.36 12.15 1.68
CA ASP A 145 8.11 13.09 2.52
C ASP A 145 9.60 12.73 2.57
N PHE A 146 9.90 11.46 2.84
CA PHE A 146 11.27 10.96 2.91
C PHE A 146 12.01 11.14 1.57
N LEU A 147 11.38 10.77 0.46
CA LEU A 147 11.98 10.89 -0.88
C LEU A 147 12.20 12.35 -1.28
N SER A 148 11.28 13.24 -0.93
CA SER A 148 11.32 14.65 -1.29
C SER A 148 12.53 15.40 -0.72
N VAL A 149 13.13 14.89 0.36
CA VAL A 149 14.29 15.52 1.03
C VAL A 149 15.63 14.82 0.73
N GLN A 150 15.64 13.81 -0.15
CA GLN A 150 16.89 13.16 -0.56
C GLN A 150 17.64 14.03 -1.58
N ASP A 151 18.95 14.24 -1.38
CA ASP A 151 19.78 15.10 -2.23
C ASP A 151 19.79 14.69 -3.72
N ASN A 152 19.68 13.37 -3.97
CA ASN A 152 19.71 12.78 -5.31
C ASN A 152 18.32 12.48 -5.89
N VAL A 153 17.24 13.00 -5.28
CA VAL A 153 15.87 12.90 -5.78
C VAL A 153 15.38 14.24 -6.30
N ASP A 154 14.66 14.22 -7.40
CA ASP A 154 13.86 15.34 -7.85
C ASP A 154 12.48 15.27 -7.21
N ALA A 155 12.23 16.17 -6.26
CA ALA A 155 10.98 16.20 -5.49
C ALA A 155 9.72 16.44 -6.33
N GLU A 156 9.87 17.00 -7.55
CA GLU A 156 8.75 17.18 -8.47
C GLU A 156 8.48 15.94 -9.34
N ARG A 157 9.28 14.88 -9.19
CA ARG A 157 9.18 13.65 -9.99
C ARG A 157 9.07 12.41 -9.11
N ILE A 158 8.05 12.38 -8.23
CA ILE A 158 7.80 11.25 -7.32
C ILE A 158 6.53 10.52 -7.75
N GLY A 159 6.64 9.20 -7.91
CA GLY A 159 5.52 8.29 -8.14
C GLY A 159 5.43 7.22 -7.08
N ILE A 160 4.34 6.46 -7.10
CA ILE A 160 4.13 5.34 -6.17
C ILE A 160 3.66 4.08 -6.89
N ILE A 161 3.96 2.92 -6.30
CA ILE A 161 3.47 1.61 -6.73
C ILE A 161 2.85 0.89 -5.53
N GLY A 162 1.56 0.59 -5.61
CA GLY A 162 0.87 -0.26 -4.65
C GLY A 162 0.56 -1.63 -5.24
N ILE A 163 0.82 -2.71 -4.50
CA ILE A 163 0.59 -4.08 -4.96
C ILE A 163 -0.48 -4.73 -4.09
N CYS A 164 -1.45 -5.44 -4.69
CA CYS A 164 -2.54 -6.11 -4.00
C CYS A 164 -3.33 -5.14 -3.11
N GLY A 165 -3.50 -5.40 -1.81
CA GLY A 165 -4.20 -4.50 -0.89
C GLY A 165 -3.61 -3.10 -0.80
N PHE A 166 -2.28 -2.97 -0.99
CA PHE A 166 -1.63 -1.66 -1.05
C PHE A 166 -1.88 -0.91 -2.37
N GLY A 167 -2.41 -1.56 -3.39
CA GLY A 167 -2.91 -0.89 -4.58
C GLY A 167 -4.08 0.06 -4.27
N GLY A 168 -5.04 -0.36 -3.44
CA GLY A 168 -6.13 0.49 -2.99
C GLY A 168 -5.66 1.66 -2.12
N MET A 169 -4.65 1.43 -1.24
CA MET A 169 -4.03 2.49 -0.43
C MET A 169 -3.25 3.48 -1.29
N ALA A 170 -2.54 3.01 -2.34
CA ALA A 170 -1.84 3.88 -3.28
C ALA A 170 -2.81 4.78 -4.05
N VAL A 171 -3.96 4.25 -4.50
CA VAL A 171 -5.00 5.07 -5.14
C VAL A 171 -5.57 6.09 -4.15
N ASN A 172 -5.79 5.70 -2.88
CA ASN A 172 -6.24 6.64 -1.85
C ASN A 172 -5.18 7.71 -1.53
N ALA A 173 -3.90 7.34 -1.47
CA ALA A 173 -2.79 8.29 -1.27
C ALA A 173 -2.71 9.31 -2.42
N ALA A 174 -2.90 8.86 -3.67
CA ALA A 174 -2.93 9.75 -4.84
C ALA A 174 -4.09 10.76 -4.81
N ALA A 175 -5.21 10.42 -4.15
CA ALA A 175 -6.32 11.35 -3.94
C ALA A 175 -6.05 12.38 -2.82
N LEU A 176 -5.07 12.11 -1.94
CA LEU A 176 -4.74 12.96 -0.79
C LEU A 176 -3.55 13.86 -1.05
N ASP A 177 -2.55 13.40 -1.79
CA ASP A 177 -1.26 14.09 -1.91
C ASP A 177 -0.91 14.44 -3.37
N PRO A 178 -1.03 15.71 -3.77
CA PRO A 178 -0.74 16.16 -5.14
C PRO A 178 0.76 16.09 -5.50
N ARG A 179 1.65 15.81 -4.55
CA ARG A 179 3.07 15.54 -4.83
C ARG A 179 3.27 14.16 -5.48
N ILE A 180 2.28 13.28 -5.40
CA ILE A 180 2.27 12.00 -6.12
C ILE A 180 1.91 12.25 -7.57
N LYS A 181 2.92 12.30 -8.44
CA LYS A 181 2.77 12.69 -9.85
C LYS A 181 2.30 11.55 -10.75
N ALA A 182 2.48 10.30 -10.34
CA ALA A 182 2.02 9.12 -11.08
C ALA A 182 1.85 7.93 -10.13
N THR A 183 0.80 7.14 -10.34
CA THR A 183 0.47 5.99 -9.49
C THR A 183 0.27 4.73 -10.33
N VAL A 184 0.92 3.64 -9.91
CA VAL A 184 0.64 2.29 -10.40
C VAL A 184 -0.01 1.48 -9.28
N ALA A 185 -1.12 0.81 -9.57
CA ALA A 185 -1.73 -0.17 -8.69
C ALA A 185 -1.76 -1.54 -9.40
N SER A 186 -0.87 -2.44 -8.98
CA SER A 186 -0.73 -3.78 -9.57
C SER A 186 -1.57 -4.78 -8.81
N THR A 187 -2.38 -5.55 -9.55
CA THR A 187 -3.24 -6.62 -9.00
C THR A 187 -3.99 -6.19 -7.73
N MET A 188 -4.53 -4.95 -7.74
CA MET A 188 -5.03 -4.26 -6.55
C MET A 188 -6.25 -4.91 -5.91
N TYR A 189 -6.38 -4.69 -4.59
CA TYR A 189 -7.61 -4.86 -3.83
C TYR A 189 -8.10 -3.52 -3.30
N ASP A 190 -9.40 -3.38 -3.23
CA ASP A 190 -10.01 -2.46 -2.28
C ASP A 190 -10.23 -3.19 -0.95
N MET A 191 -9.31 -2.97 0.01
CA MET A 191 -9.37 -3.62 1.31
C MET A 191 -10.60 -3.22 2.12
N SER A 192 -11.16 -2.03 1.91
CA SER A 192 -12.41 -1.63 2.55
C SER A 192 -13.58 -2.45 2.00
N LYS A 193 -13.65 -2.59 0.68
CA LYS A 193 -14.70 -3.34 0.01
C LYS A 193 -14.69 -4.82 0.38
N VAL A 194 -13.54 -5.50 0.32
CA VAL A 194 -13.46 -6.92 0.68
C VAL A 194 -13.77 -7.18 2.15
N ASN A 195 -13.42 -6.25 3.07
CA ASN A 195 -13.77 -6.41 4.48
C ASN A 195 -15.24 -6.18 4.78
N VAL A 196 -15.95 -5.45 3.93
CA VAL A 196 -17.41 -5.19 4.07
C VAL A 196 -18.24 -6.25 3.36
N GLU A 197 -17.90 -6.55 2.09
CA GLU A 197 -18.73 -7.35 1.18
C GLU A 197 -18.28 -8.81 1.06
N GLY A 198 -17.07 -9.13 1.54
CA GLY A 198 -16.44 -10.43 1.28
C GLY A 198 -15.97 -10.58 -0.17
N TYR A 199 -15.36 -11.72 -0.49
CA TYR A 199 -15.02 -12.07 -1.87
C TYR A 199 -16.29 -12.31 -2.69
N PHE A 200 -16.35 -11.74 -3.89
CA PHE A 200 -17.49 -11.89 -4.82
C PHE A 200 -18.83 -11.50 -4.18
N LYS A 201 -18.82 -10.56 -3.23
CA LYS A 201 -19.99 -10.10 -2.49
C LYS A 201 -20.67 -11.22 -1.67
N SER A 202 -19.89 -12.19 -1.19
CA SER A 202 -20.42 -13.31 -0.40
C SER A 202 -20.99 -12.90 0.97
N GLU A 203 -20.67 -11.70 1.46
CA GLU A 203 -21.08 -11.17 2.76
C GLU A 203 -21.82 -9.82 2.63
N ASP A 204 -22.43 -9.52 1.47
CA ASP A 204 -22.96 -8.20 1.13
C ASP A 204 -24.44 -8.00 1.52
N THR A 205 -24.87 -8.53 2.67
CA THR A 205 -26.16 -8.14 3.26
C THR A 205 -25.98 -7.42 4.60
N PRO A 206 -26.94 -6.55 5.01
CA PRO A 206 -26.90 -5.93 6.33
C PRO A 206 -26.79 -6.93 7.49
N GLU A 207 -27.48 -8.08 7.36
CA GLU A 207 -27.50 -9.16 8.37
C GLU A 207 -26.12 -9.81 8.50
N GLN A 208 -25.49 -10.19 7.37
CA GLN A 208 -24.14 -10.77 7.34
C GLN A 208 -23.11 -9.78 7.91
N ARG A 209 -23.18 -8.53 7.53
CA ARG A 209 -22.31 -7.48 8.10
C ARG A 209 -22.53 -7.29 9.60
N MET A 210 -23.78 -7.41 10.08
CA MET A 210 -24.08 -7.33 11.51
C MET A 210 -23.50 -8.51 12.28
N GLU A 211 -23.62 -9.75 11.76
CA GLU A 211 -23.02 -10.93 12.39
C GLU A 211 -21.49 -10.81 12.46
N LYS A 212 -20.84 -10.33 11.40
CA LYS A 212 -19.40 -10.04 11.39
C LYS A 212 -19.02 -9.01 12.47
N ARG A 213 -19.78 -7.92 12.60
CA ARG A 213 -19.53 -6.91 13.66
C ARG A 213 -19.69 -7.48 15.05
N LYS A 214 -20.72 -8.34 15.30
CA LYS A 214 -20.90 -9.02 16.59
C LYS A 214 -19.72 -9.93 16.92
N ALA A 215 -19.24 -10.74 15.95
CA ALA A 215 -18.09 -11.61 16.12
C ALA A 215 -16.82 -10.81 16.45
N LEU A 216 -16.57 -9.71 15.73
CA LEU A 216 -15.43 -8.83 15.98
C LEU A 216 -15.54 -8.14 17.36
N ALA A 217 -16.74 -7.69 17.76
CA ALA A 217 -16.95 -7.08 19.08
C ALA A 217 -16.70 -8.08 20.22
N ALA A 218 -17.16 -9.33 20.06
CA ALA A 218 -16.88 -10.41 21.02
C ALA A 218 -15.37 -10.68 21.12
N GLN A 219 -14.68 -10.80 19.97
CA GLN A 219 -13.23 -11.03 19.96
C GLN A 219 -12.47 -9.87 20.62
N ARG A 220 -12.86 -8.60 20.37
CA ARG A 220 -12.25 -7.45 21.05
C ARG A 220 -12.34 -7.55 22.57
N THR A 221 -13.47 -8.03 23.08
CA THR A 221 -13.65 -8.23 24.53
C THR A 221 -12.71 -9.31 25.06
N GLU A 222 -12.54 -10.41 24.34
CA GLU A 222 -11.59 -11.47 24.72
C GLU A 222 -10.13 -11.00 24.63
N ASP A 223 -9.76 -10.31 23.55
CA ASP A 223 -8.41 -9.73 23.39
C ASP A 223 -8.07 -8.78 24.56
N TYR A 224 -9.04 -7.93 24.95
CA TYR A 224 -8.86 -7.02 26.10
C TYR A 224 -8.70 -7.75 27.43
N LYS A 225 -9.52 -8.78 27.70
CA LYS A 225 -9.41 -9.60 28.91
C LYS A 225 -8.07 -10.32 29.02
N ASN A 226 -7.58 -10.81 27.88
CA ASN A 226 -6.36 -11.61 27.84
C ASN A 226 -5.07 -10.76 27.75
N GLY A 227 -5.20 -9.45 27.48
CA GLY A 227 -4.05 -8.58 27.21
C GLY A 227 -3.24 -9.00 25.98
N SER A 228 -3.88 -9.70 25.02
CA SER A 228 -3.25 -10.22 23.82
C SER A 228 -4.25 -10.30 22.66
N TYR A 229 -3.73 -10.36 21.43
CA TYR A 229 -4.56 -10.36 20.21
C TYR A 229 -4.57 -11.76 19.57
N LYS A 230 -5.77 -12.29 19.33
CA LYS A 230 -5.93 -13.55 18.60
C LYS A 230 -5.53 -13.38 17.16
N ARG A 231 -4.67 -14.28 16.64
CA ARG A 231 -4.28 -14.32 15.24
C ARG A 231 -5.35 -14.97 14.37
N ALA A 232 -5.54 -14.41 13.18
CA ALA A 232 -6.50 -14.94 12.20
C ALA A 232 -5.93 -16.12 11.39
N GLY A 233 -4.63 -16.35 11.46
CA GLY A 233 -3.90 -17.25 10.57
C GLY A 233 -3.43 -16.52 9.30
N GLY A 234 -2.39 -17.06 8.66
CA GLY A 234 -1.91 -16.63 7.35
C GLY A 234 -2.66 -17.33 6.21
N VAL A 235 -1.98 -17.50 5.09
CA VAL A 235 -2.47 -18.39 4.05
C VAL A 235 -2.55 -19.81 4.61
N VAL A 236 -3.67 -20.50 4.33
CA VAL A 236 -3.96 -21.82 4.90
C VAL A 236 -2.86 -22.83 4.59
N ASP A 237 -2.43 -23.57 5.62
CA ASP A 237 -1.44 -24.64 5.52
C ASP A 237 -1.67 -25.65 6.67
N PRO A 238 -1.89 -26.97 6.41
CA PRO A 238 -1.85 -27.61 5.08
C PRO A 238 -2.98 -27.16 4.17
N LEU A 239 -2.70 -27.20 2.85
CA LEU A 239 -3.68 -26.79 1.83
C LEU A 239 -4.79 -27.85 1.73
N PRO A 240 -6.09 -27.49 1.91
CA PRO A 240 -7.20 -28.42 1.69
C PRO A 240 -7.30 -28.85 0.22
N ASP A 241 -7.69 -30.11 -0.03
CA ASP A 241 -7.81 -30.66 -1.38
C ASP A 241 -8.85 -29.90 -2.23
N ASP A 242 -9.95 -29.48 -1.59
CA ASP A 242 -11.06 -28.73 -2.20
C ASP A 242 -10.86 -27.20 -2.18
N ALA A 243 -9.67 -26.73 -1.79
CA ALA A 243 -9.39 -25.29 -1.75
C ALA A 243 -9.66 -24.63 -3.10
N PRO A 244 -10.28 -23.44 -3.14
CA PRO A 244 -10.44 -22.66 -4.35
C PRO A 244 -9.11 -22.43 -5.07
N TRP A 245 -9.13 -22.34 -6.39
CA TRP A 245 -7.92 -22.23 -7.21
C TRP A 245 -7.03 -21.04 -6.79
N PHE A 246 -7.60 -19.90 -6.45
CA PHE A 246 -6.84 -18.73 -6.01
C PHE A 246 -6.20 -18.91 -4.62
N VAL A 247 -6.78 -19.75 -3.75
CA VAL A 247 -6.17 -20.12 -2.47
C VAL A 247 -4.96 -21.02 -2.72
N LYS A 248 -5.05 -21.94 -3.72
CA LYS A 248 -3.91 -22.75 -4.17
C LYS A 248 -2.77 -21.89 -4.70
N ASP A 249 -3.08 -20.84 -5.47
CA ASP A 249 -2.10 -19.88 -5.97
C ASP A 249 -1.41 -19.13 -4.82
N TYR A 250 -2.17 -18.63 -3.84
CA TYR A 250 -1.59 -17.99 -2.65
C TYR A 250 -0.72 -18.94 -1.83
N HIS A 251 -1.17 -20.19 -1.65
CA HIS A 251 -0.37 -21.19 -0.97
C HIS A 251 0.95 -21.45 -1.71
N ALA A 252 0.90 -21.63 -3.04
CA ALA A 252 2.08 -21.84 -3.88
C ALA A 252 3.09 -20.69 -3.78
N TYR A 253 2.63 -19.46 -3.56
CA TYR A 253 3.52 -18.32 -3.32
C TYR A 253 3.99 -18.25 -1.86
N TYR A 254 3.08 -18.10 -0.89
CA TYR A 254 3.43 -17.74 0.48
C TYR A 254 3.96 -18.92 1.34
N LYS A 255 3.63 -20.17 0.99
CA LYS A 255 3.96 -21.36 1.78
C LYS A 255 5.07 -22.21 1.15
N THR A 256 5.66 -21.77 0.05
CA THR A 256 6.76 -22.47 -0.63
C THR A 256 7.98 -21.54 -0.80
N LYS A 257 9.10 -22.09 -1.27
CA LYS A 257 10.32 -21.33 -1.56
C LYS A 257 10.14 -20.19 -2.58
N ARG A 258 9.00 -20.17 -3.30
CA ARG A 258 8.69 -19.14 -4.28
C ARG A 258 8.60 -17.75 -3.64
N GLY A 259 7.92 -17.62 -2.51
CA GLY A 259 7.71 -16.33 -1.87
C GLY A 259 7.57 -16.39 -0.36
N TYR A 260 7.88 -17.54 0.31
CA TYR A 260 7.87 -17.61 1.76
C TYR A 260 8.88 -16.64 2.37
N HIS A 261 8.46 -15.90 3.40
CA HIS A 261 9.34 -15.09 4.21
C HIS A 261 8.93 -15.12 5.69
N GLU A 262 9.93 -15.23 6.58
CA GLU A 262 9.71 -15.40 8.03
C GLU A 262 8.96 -14.23 8.69
N ARG A 263 9.13 -13.00 8.18
CA ARG A 263 8.44 -11.80 8.69
C ARG A 263 7.08 -11.56 8.06
N SER A 264 6.74 -12.23 6.95
CA SER A 264 5.45 -12.08 6.26
C SER A 264 4.29 -12.67 7.07
N GLY A 265 3.24 -11.88 7.28
CA GLY A 265 2.00 -12.36 7.90
C GLY A 265 1.35 -13.47 7.11
N ASN A 266 1.28 -13.34 5.81
CA ASN A 266 0.65 -14.34 4.93
C ASN A 266 1.41 -15.67 4.95
N SER A 267 2.74 -15.63 5.10
CA SER A 267 3.57 -16.84 5.20
C SER A 267 3.45 -17.52 6.58
N ASN A 268 2.99 -16.81 7.62
CA ASN A 268 2.99 -17.29 9.00
C ASN A 268 1.60 -17.18 9.65
N ASP A 269 1.47 -16.39 10.71
CA ASP A 269 0.31 -16.34 11.62
C ASP A 269 -0.78 -15.33 11.22
N GLY A 270 -0.55 -14.56 10.15
CA GLY A 270 -1.52 -13.61 9.62
C GLY A 270 -1.71 -12.35 10.47
N TRP A 271 -2.90 -11.77 10.34
CA TRP A 271 -3.33 -10.56 11.04
C TRP A 271 -3.95 -10.89 12.40
N ASN A 272 -4.07 -9.89 13.25
CA ASN A 272 -4.99 -9.97 14.37
C ASN A 272 -6.42 -10.09 13.84
N VAL A 273 -7.27 -10.93 14.43
CA VAL A 273 -8.67 -11.11 14.00
C VAL A 273 -9.40 -9.76 13.88
N THR A 274 -9.13 -8.86 14.84
CA THR A 274 -9.72 -7.52 14.89
C THR A 274 -8.89 -6.46 14.15
N GLY A 275 -7.72 -6.85 13.60
CA GLY A 275 -6.71 -5.92 13.09
C GLY A 275 -7.13 -5.12 11.86
N CYS A 276 -8.09 -5.63 11.08
CA CYS A 276 -8.59 -4.99 9.86
C CYS A 276 -9.99 -4.38 10.04
N GLN A 277 -10.51 -4.29 11.26
CA GLN A 277 -11.89 -3.86 11.52
C GLN A 277 -12.20 -2.46 10.99
N SER A 278 -11.24 -1.53 11.05
CA SER A 278 -11.44 -0.15 10.60
C SER A 278 -11.75 -0.03 9.10
N PHE A 279 -11.30 -0.97 8.27
CA PHE A 279 -11.65 -1.01 6.85
C PHE A 279 -13.16 -1.14 6.59
N MET A 280 -13.92 -1.72 7.51
CA MET A 280 -15.38 -1.84 7.37
C MET A 280 -16.11 -0.49 7.37
N ASN A 281 -15.44 0.59 7.81
CA ASN A 281 -16.09 1.89 8.04
C ASN A 281 -15.36 3.06 7.34
N GLN A 282 -14.28 2.78 6.63
CA GLN A 282 -13.45 3.79 5.96
C GLN A 282 -13.17 3.36 4.51
N PRO A 283 -14.06 3.71 3.56
CA PRO A 283 -13.91 3.33 2.16
C PRO A 283 -12.73 4.06 1.50
N LEU A 284 -11.80 3.28 0.91
CA LEU A 284 -10.56 3.80 0.31
C LEU A 284 -10.80 4.61 -0.97
N LEU A 285 -11.76 4.23 -1.79
CA LEU A 285 -11.94 4.82 -3.12
C LEU A 285 -13.02 5.93 -3.15
N CYS A 286 -13.33 6.52 -2.01
CA CYS A 286 -14.38 7.52 -1.89
C CYS A 286 -14.12 8.74 -2.81
N TRP A 287 -12.88 9.22 -2.83
CA TRP A 287 -12.43 10.41 -3.56
C TRP A 287 -11.57 10.08 -4.79
N ALA A 288 -11.60 8.84 -5.27
CA ALA A 288 -10.78 8.43 -6.42
C ALA A 288 -11.09 9.24 -7.70
N HIS A 289 -12.30 9.76 -7.84
CA HIS A 289 -12.72 10.59 -8.99
C HIS A 289 -12.08 11.99 -9.00
N GLU A 290 -11.46 12.42 -7.90
CA GLU A 290 -10.76 13.71 -7.79
C GLU A 290 -9.25 13.59 -8.07
N ILE A 291 -8.73 12.39 -8.32
CA ILE A 291 -7.30 12.20 -8.61
C ILE A 291 -6.97 12.88 -9.95
N GLU A 292 -6.17 13.94 -9.92
CA GLU A 292 -5.71 14.64 -11.13
C GLU A 292 -4.51 13.93 -11.79
N SER A 293 -3.60 13.34 -10.99
CA SER A 293 -2.40 12.67 -11.51
C SER A 293 -2.73 11.39 -12.30
N PRO A 294 -1.87 10.99 -13.26
CA PRO A 294 -2.02 9.75 -14.00
C PRO A 294 -2.04 8.50 -13.09
N VAL A 295 -2.94 7.57 -13.41
CA VAL A 295 -3.05 6.28 -12.72
C VAL A 295 -3.08 5.14 -13.73
N LEU A 296 -2.23 4.13 -13.51
CA LEU A 296 -2.22 2.87 -14.24
C LEU A 296 -2.60 1.72 -13.29
N LEU A 297 -3.73 1.09 -13.55
CA LEU A 297 -4.13 -0.16 -12.92
C LEU A 297 -3.65 -1.32 -13.78
N VAL A 298 -2.95 -2.29 -13.20
CA VAL A 298 -2.51 -3.51 -13.88
C VAL A 298 -3.13 -4.71 -13.20
N HIS A 299 -3.82 -5.59 -13.93
CA HIS A 299 -4.44 -6.77 -13.33
C HIS A 299 -4.37 -7.98 -14.27
N GLY A 300 -4.30 -9.18 -13.71
CA GLY A 300 -4.36 -10.42 -14.47
C GLY A 300 -5.78 -10.73 -14.94
N GLU A 301 -5.93 -11.19 -16.19
CA GLU A 301 -7.23 -11.60 -16.77
C GLU A 301 -7.93 -12.66 -15.92
N LYS A 302 -7.18 -13.66 -15.44
CA LYS A 302 -7.68 -14.78 -14.62
C LYS A 302 -7.66 -14.50 -13.12
N ALA A 303 -7.23 -13.31 -12.69
CA ALA A 303 -7.22 -12.99 -11.27
C ALA A 303 -8.63 -12.92 -10.69
N HIS A 304 -8.87 -13.66 -9.61
CA HIS A 304 -10.14 -13.65 -8.87
C HIS A 304 -10.51 -12.25 -8.33
N SER A 305 -9.51 -11.37 -8.21
CA SER A 305 -9.63 -10.01 -7.68
C SER A 305 -9.76 -8.91 -8.75
N ARG A 306 -9.83 -9.28 -10.05
CA ARG A 306 -9.83 -8.31 -11.15
C ARG A 306 -10.91 -7.24 -11.01
N TYR A 307 -12.09 -7.62 -10.52
CA TYR A 307 -13.21 -6.72 -10.31
C TYR A 307 -12.91 -5.53 -9.37
N PHE A 308 -11.89 -5.60 -8.51
CA PHE A 308 -11.47 -4.45 -7.70
C PHE A 308 -10.78 -3.37 -8.55
N SER A 309 -9.94 -3.75 -9.51
CA SER A 309 -9.35 -2.79 -10.45
C SER A 309 -10.39 -2.21 -11.40
N GLU A 310 -11.33 -3.03 -11.87
CA GLU A 310 -12.45 -2.57 -12.71
C GLU A 310 -13.30 -1.56 -11.94
N TYR A 311 -13.64 -1.85 -10.68
CA TYR A 311 -14.35 -0.92 -9.81
C TYR A 311 -13.58 0.37 -9.55
N ALA A 312 -12.27 0.28 -9.27
CA ALA A 312 -11.42 1.47 -9.08
C ALA A 312 -11.36 2.32 -10.35
N PHE A 313 -11.25 1.71 -11.52
CA PHE A 313 -11.28 2.41 -12.80
C PHE A 313 -12.61 3.14 -13.02
N GLU A 314 -13.72 2.46 -12.75
CA GLU A 314 -15.06 3.07 -12.83
C GLU A 314 -15.20 4.24 -11.83
N ARG A 315 -14.69 4.09 -10.59
CA ARG A 315 -14.72 5.18 -9.60
C ARG A 315 -13.93 6.41 -10.05
N MET A 316 -12.81 6.22 -10.76
CA MET A 316 -11.98 7.33 -11.25
C MET A 316 -12.52 7.99 -12.53
N THR A 317 -13.21 7.24 -13.37
CA THR A 317 -13.54 7.69 -14.73
C THR A 317 -15.03 7.82 -15.03
N GLY A 318 -15.88 7.21 -14.21
CA GLY A 318 -17.31 7.04 -14.50
C GLY A 318 -17.60 6.00 -15.61
N VAL A 319 -16.58 5.30 -16.12
CA VAL A 319 -16.72 4.33 -17.22
C VAL A 319 -16.62 2.91 -16.69
N HIS A 320 -17.70 2.15 -16.85
CA HIS A 320 -17.73 0.72 -16.51
C HIS A 320 -16.92 -0.09 -17.51
N VAL A 321 -16.16 -1.06 -17.04
CA VAL A 321 -15.37 -2.01 -17.83
C VAL A 321 -15.48 -3.40 -17.21
N GLU A 322 -15.42 -4.43 -18.06
CA GLU A 322 -15.41 -5.83 -17.62
C GLU A 322 -14.47 -6.64 -18.53
N GLY A 323 -13.36 -7.11 -17.94
CA GLY A 323 -12.41 -8.01 -18.60
C GLY A 323 -11.55 -7.41 -19.72
N GLU A 324 -11.60 -6.12 -19.97
CA GLU A 324 -10.85 -5.47 -21.04
C GLU A 324 -9.91 -4.37 -20.55
N SER A 325 -8.82 -4.16 -21.27
CA SER A 325 -7.96 -3.00 -21.07
C SER A 325 -8.64 -1.74 -21.59
N LYS A 326 -8.51 -0.63 -20.82
CA LYS A 326 -9.17 0.65 -21.15
C LYS A 326 -8.32 1.83 -20.74
N LYS A 327 -8.40 2.92 -21.52
CA LYS A 327 -7.82 4.21 -21.19
C LYS A 327 -8.88 5.30 -21.33
N VAL A 328 -9.01 6.14 -20.29
CA VAL A 328 -9.88 7.33 -20.27
C VAL A 328 -9.06 8.49 -19.71
N GLY A 329 -8.76 9.46 -20.53
CA GLY A 329 -7.88 10.57 -20.16
C GLY A 329 -6.49 10.05 -19.72
N ASN A 330 -6.09 10.37 -18.50
CA ASN A 330 -4.85 9.90 -17.89
C ASN A 330 -5.02 8.70 -16.94
N LYS A 331 -6.19 8.06 -16.94
CA LYS A 331 -6.48 6.83 -16.20
C LYS A 331 -6.45 5.64 -17.14
N GLN A 332 -5.73 4.58 -16.75
CA GLN A 332 -5.56 3.39 -17.57
C GLN A 332 -5.76 2.13 -16.75
N LEU A 333 -6.52 1.18 -17.29
CA LEU A 333 -6.62 -0.20 -16.85
C LEU A 333 -5.93 -1.08 -17.89
N LEU A 334 -4.94 -1.87 -17.47
CA LEU A 334 -4.24 -2.84 -18.30
C LEU A 334 -4.54 -4.24 -17.78
N ILE A 335 -5.19 -5.05 -18.59
CA ILE A 335 -5.46 -6.47 -18.31
C ILE A 335 -4.39 -7.31 -18.98
N ILE A 336 -3.68 -8.13 -18.19
CA ILE A 336 -2.64 -9.03 -18.66
C ILE A 336 -3.26 -10.38 -19.02
N PRO A 337 -3.27 -10.78 -20.31
CA PRO A 337 -3.90 -12.00 -20.74
C PRO A 337 -3.35 -13.24 -20.04
N GLY A 338 -4.25 -14.12 -19.59
CA GLY A 338 -3.89 -15.40 -18.97
C GLY A 338 -3.30 -15.35 -17.58
N ALA A 339 -2.91 -14.17 -17.07
CA ALA A 339 -2.28 -14.02 -15.76
C ALA A 339 -3.25 -14.18 -14.60
N SER A 340 -2.83 -14.84 -13.54
CA SER A 340 -3.51 -14.89 -12.24
C SER A 340 -3.13 -13.70 -11.36
N HIS A 341 -3.65 -13.66 -10.13
CA HIS A 341 -3.29 -12.62 -9.16
C HIS A 341 -1.81 -12.67 -8.76
N VAL A 342 -1.30 -13.84 -8.43
CA VAL A 342 0.07 -14.03 -7.93
C VAL A 342 1.13 -14.10 -9.05
N ASP A 343 0.72 -14.23 -10.30
CA ASP A 343 1.64 -14.10 -11.45
C ASP A 343 2.20 -12.67 -11.61
N LEU A 344 1.56 -11.70 -10.94
CA LEU A 344 2.03 -10.32 -10.83
C LEU A 344 2.81 -10.05 -9.53
N TYR A 345 3.20 -11.08 -8.76
CA TYR A 345 3.99 -10.94 -7.55
C TYR A 345 5.48 -11.15 -7.76
N ASP A 346 5.85 -12.00 -8.71
CA ASP A 346 7.23 -12.37 -9.01
C ASP A 346 7.44 -12.63 -10.53
N ASP A 347 8.68 -12.91 -10.88
CA ASP A 347 9.06 -13.11 -12.29
C ASP A 347 8.89 -14.56 -12.79
N VAL A 348 8.27 -15.44 -11.99
CA VAL A 348 8.14 -16.87 -12.36
C VAL A 348 7.32 -17.04 -13.64
N ALA A 349 6.22 -16.31 -13.76
CA ALA A 349 5.40 -16.33 -14.97
C ALA A 349 5.92 -15.41 -16.07
N GLY A 350 6.83 -14.47 -15.76
CA GLY A 350 7.40 -13.51 -16.72
C GLY A 350 6.39 -12.55 -17.34
N VAL A 351 5.29 -12.24 -16.60
CA VAL A 351 4.16 -11.45 -17.14
C VAL A 351 4.03 -10.06 -16.53
N ILE A 352 4.85 -9.72 -15.55
CA ILE A 352 4.86 -8.36 -14.99
C ILE A 352 5.32 -7.39 -16.08
N PRO A 353 4.50 -6.39 -16.46
CA PRO A 353 4.77 -5.56 -17.63
C PRO A 353 5.74 -4.40 -17.30
N TYR A 354 6.96 -4.73 -16.85
CA TYR A 354 7.94 -3.73 -16.41
C TYR A 354 8.24 -2.63 -17.42
N ASP A 355 8.28 -2.98 -18.72
CA ASP A 355 8.51 -1.99 -19.78
C ASP A 355 7.34 -0.98 -19.90
N THR A 356 6.12 -1.46 -19.70
CA THR A 356 4.94 -0.57 -19.65
C THR A 356 4.96 0.31 -18.41
N LEU A 357 5.38 -0.23 -17.24
CA LEU A 357 5.53 0.55 -16.01
C LEU A 357 6.61 1.62 -16.19
N GLU A 358 7.75 1.26 -16.76
CA GLU A 358 8.83 2.19 -17.07
C GLU A 358 8.37 3.32 -18.00
N GLN A 359 7.71 2.97 -19.10
CA GLN A 359 7.18 3.95 -20.04
C GLN A 359 6.18 4.88 -19.35
N PHE A 360 5.23 4.33 -18.59
CA PHE A 360 4.22 5.11 -17.86
C PHE A 360 4.88 6.12 -16.92
N PHE A 361 5.85 5.72 -16.11
CA PHE A 361 6.52 6.67 -15.20
C PHE A 361 7.39 7.67 -15.94
N LYS A 362 8.14 7.27 -17.00
CA LYS A 362 8.95 8.21 -17.79
C LYS A 362 8.12 9.25 -18.53
N GLU A 363 6.90 8.92 -18.94
CA GLU A 363 5.97 9.86 -19.57
C GLU A 363 5.39 10.87 -18.59
N ASN A 364 5.23 10.48 -17.32
CA ASN A 364 4.46 11.24 -16.34
C ASN A 364 5.31 11.86 -15.20
N LEU A 365 6.58 11.49 -15.07
CA LEU A 365 7.57 12.06 -14.14
C LEU A 365 8.62 12.87 -14.91
N LYS A 366 8.17 13.94 -15.61
CA LYS A 366 9.01 14.80 -16.44
C LYS A 366 9.41 16.07 -15.67
#